data_737117c99f680170818e8f6d697df9c6
#
_entry.id   737117c99f680170818e8f6d697df9c6
#
_cell.length_a   1.000
_cell.length_b   1.000
_cell.length_c   1.000
_cell.angle_alpha   90.00
_cell.angle_beta   90.00
_cell.angle_gamma   90.00
#
_symmetry.space_group_name_H-M   'P 1'
#
loop_
_entity.id
_entity.type
_entity.pdbx_description
1 polymer ?
#
loop_
_entity_poly.entity_id
_entity_poly.type
_entity_poly.pdbx_seq_one_letter_code
_entity_poly.pdbx_strand_id
1 'polypeptide(L)'
;FLARRGDNFAFAHSSLLEYFLARRLTDSLAADSDDDALAAWDITQPSNETYTFFAELIDRFPNSGQRQALACLEHVGKRGTPEARANTFAYALRALERDYPHPRPTAIDLSGTDLRGWTIGSEKTHVDLSGVPLTGARLDDTHIRHVLLDRADAAGASMQRALFEHCSLTNANFTDANLAGTIFRHCDLEGSSLTETHRHRTQFLHTTGTPQQLSGTLAAPLAGHHPARICAETQIFGGHSGSISSAAWSPDGAHILTGTMDSAARVWDARTGKTTLEL
;
A
#
# COMPACT_ATOMS: atom_id res chain seq x y z
N PHE A 1 33.12 -16.62 -17.40
CA PHE A 1 32.16 -15.91 -16.54
C PHE A 1 32.08 -14.41 -16.87
N LEU A 2 33.17 -13.77 -17.25
CA LEU A 2 33.21 -12.37 -17.69
C LEU A 2 33.43 -12.31 -19.20
N ALA A 3 32.62 -11.54 -19.89
CA ALA A 3 32.79 -11.21 -21.30
C ALA A 3 33.41 -9.79 -21.43
N ARG A 4 34.45 -9.64 -22.25
CA ARG A 4 35.06 -8.33 -22.51
C ARG A 4 34.18 -7.58 -23.51
N ARG A 5 33.84 -6.34 -23.19
CA ARG A 5 33.17 -5.39 -24.10
C ARG A 5 34.00 -4.11 -24.19
N GLY A 6 34.87 -4.00 -25.20
CA GLY A 6 35.83 -2.92 -25.29
C GLY A 6 36.85 -2.97 -24.13
N ASP A 7 36.98 -1.89 -23.37
CA ASP A 7 37.81 -1.80 -22.18
C ASP A 7 37.12 -2.21 -20.88
N ASN A 8 35.85 -2.60 -20.96
CA ASN A 8 35.05 -3.02 -19.82
C ASN A 8 34.80 -4.53 -19.82
N PHE A 9 34.56 -5.07 -18.62
CA PHE A 9 34.12 -6.46 -18.44
C PHE A 9 32.65 -6.46 -17.98
N ALA A 10 31.86 -7.38 -18.53
CA ALA A 10 30.50 -7.64 -18.11
C ALA A 10 30.32 -9.13 -17.80
N PHE A 11 29.40 -9.46 -16.91
CA PHE A 11 29.03 -10.86 -16.70
C PHE A 11 28.39 -11.43 -17.97
N ALA A 12 28.86 -12.61 -18.38
CA ALA A 12 28.32 -13.32 -19.55
C ALA A 12 26.88 -13.78 -19.35
N HIS A 13 26.46 -13.92 -18.09
CA HIS A 13 25.10 -14.30 -17.71
C HIS A 13 24.62 -13.42 -16.54
N SER A 14 23.42 -12.88 -16.66
CA SER A 14 22.82 -11.98 -15.64
C SER A 14 22.72 -12.64 -14.27
N SER A 15 22.33 -13.91 -14.21
CA SER A 15 22.22 -14.67 -12.95
C SER A 15 23.51 -14.74 -12.14
N LEU A 16 24.68 -14.64 -12.80
CA LEU A 16 25.95 -14.57 -12.07
C LEU A 16 26.13 -13.23 -11.37
N LEU A 17 25.77 -12.12 -12.04
CA LEU A 17 25.80 -10.81 -11.42
C LEU A 17 24.88 -10.78 -10.20
N GLU A 18 23.67 -11.30 -10.34
CA GLU A 18 22.66 -11.35 -9.28
C GLU A 18 23.12 -12.20 -8.10
N TYR A 19 23.74 -13.37 -8.37
CA TYR A 19 24.34 -14.21 -7.33
C TYR A 19 25.47 -13.49 -6.58
N PHE A 20 26.38 -12.80 -7.31
CA PHE A 20 27.47 -12.08 -6.64
C PHE A 20 26.97 -10.86 -5.87
N LEU A 21 25.92 -10.20 -6.33
CA LEU A 21 25.26 -9.15 -5.57
C LEU A 21 24.62 -9.71 -4.29
N ALA A 22 23.88 -10.79 -4.41
CA ALA A 22 23.31 -11.49 -3.26
C ALA A 22 24.37 -11.91 -2.25
N ARG A 23 25.51 -12.43 -2.74
CA ARG A 23 26.65 -12.81 -1.91
C ARG A 23 27.25 -11.61 -1.18
N ARG A 24 27.47 -10.48 -1.88
CA ARG A 24 27.95 -9.23 -1.28
C ARG A 24 27.00 -8.76 -0.16
N LEU A 25 25.69 -8.76 -0.42
CA LEU A 25 24.68 -8.41 0.58
C LEU A 25 24.73 -9.34 1.80
N THR A 26 24.92 -10.63 1.57
CA THR A 26 25.04 -11.62 2.65
C THR A 26 26.32 -11.41 3.47
N ASP A 27 27.45 -11.18 2.80
CA ASP A 27 28.73 -10.98 3.47
C ASP A 27 28.71 -9.67 4.32
N SER A 28 27.96 -8.64 3.91
CA SER A 28 27.79 -7.40 4.69
C SER A 28 27.06 -7.61 6.02
N LEU A 29 26.18 -8.61 6.11
CA LEU A 29 25.46 -8.93 7.37
C LEU A 29 26.31 -9.76 8.36
N ALA A 30 27.40 -10.35 7.87
CA ALA A 30 28.36 -11.11 8.68
C ALA A 30 29.53 -10.25 9.16
N ALA A 31 29.65 -9.01 8.66
CA ALA A 31 30.67 -8.06 9.09
C ALA A 31 30.40 -7.59 10.53
N ASP A 32 31.48 -7.29 11.25
CA ASP A 32 31.41 -6.78 12.62
C ASP A 32 30.93 -5.30 12.71
N SER A 33 30.53 -4.70 11.60
CA SER A 33 30.15 -3.30 11.46
C SER A 33 28.75 -3.14 10.87
N ASP A 34 27.85 -2.54 11.62
CA ASP A 34 26.52 -2.16 11.15
C ASP A 34 26.58 -1.17 9.96
N ASP A 35 27.63 -0.31 9.90
CA ASP A 35 27.82 0.68 8.84
C ASP A 35 28.07 0.00 7.48
N ASP A 36 28.76 -1.14 7.44
CA ASP A 36 29.00 -1.89 6.22
C ASP A 36 27.68 -2.46 5.65
N ALA A 37 26.79 -2.93 6.51
CA ALA A 37 25.46 -3.40 6.10
C ALA A 37 24.61 -2.22 5.59
N LEU A 38 24.58 -1.09 6.29
CA LEU A 38 23.85 0.10 5.86
C LEU A 38 24.29 0.55 4.48
N ALA A 39 25.60 0.64 4.23
CA ALA A 39 26.17 1.05 2.95
C ALA A 39 25.94 0.00 1.83
N ALA A 40 25.98 -1.29 2.15
CA ALA A 40 25.78 -2.35 1.16
C ALA A 40 24.35 -2.42 0.65
N TRP A 41 23.37 -2.10 1.51
CA TRP A 41 21.95 -2.14 1.18
C TRP A 41 21.42 -0.83 0.57
N ASP A 42 22.20 0.25 0.62
CA ASP A 42 21.89 1.53 -0.01
C ASP A 42 22.22 1.50 -1.52
N ILE A 43 21.47 0.73 -2.24
CA ILE A 43 21.65 0.48 -3.68
C ILE A 43 20.32 0.56 -4.41
N THR A 44 20.37 0.74 -5.72
CA THR A 44 19.17 0.57 -6.58
C THR A 44 18.55 -0.80 -6.33
N GLN A 45 17.23 -0.84 -6.29
CA GLN A 45 16.48 -2.06 -5.97
C GLN A 45 16.96 -3.27 -6.77
N PRO A 46 17.44 -4.33 -6.08
CA PRO A 46 17.83 -5.57 -6.71
C PRO A 46 16.66 -6.29 -7.40
N SER A 47 17.00 -7.21 -8.30
CA SER A 47 16.01 -8.09 -8.94
C SER A 47 15.43 -9.11 -7.95
N ASN A 48 14.27 -9.68 -8.29
CA ASN A 48 13.69 -10.79 -7.55
C ASN A 48 14.60 -12.03 -7.49
N GLU A 49 15.45 -12.24 -8.50
CA GLU A 49 16.44 -13.30 -8.52
C GLU A 49 17.53 -13.07 -7.47
N THR A 50 18.03 -11.85 -7.36
CA THR A 50 19.00 -11.47 -6.31
C THR A 50 18.44 -11.77 -4.91
N TYR A 51 17.21 -11.39 -4.62
CA TYR A 51 16.57 -11.68 -3.33
C TYR A 51 16.36 -13.17 -3.11
N THR A 52 16.10 -13.95 -4.17
CA THR A 52 16.00 -15.41 -4.07
C THR A 52 17.36 -16.04 -3.70
N PHE A 53 18.44 -15.67 -4.40
CA PHE A 53 19.77 -16.14 -4.06
C PHE A 53 20.20 -15.72 -2.65
N PHE A 54 19.87 -14.48 -2.27
CA PHE A 54 20.15 -14.00 -0.92
C PHE A 54 19.42 -14.82 0.14
N ALA A 55 18.12 -15.14 -0.06
CA ALA A 55 17.35 -15.98 0.84
C ALA A 55 17.96 -17.38 0.99
N GLU A 56 18.35 -18.01 -0.12
CA GLU A 56 19.01 -19.32 -0.12
C GLU A 56 20.36 -19.28 0.61
N LEU A 57 21.11 -18.18 0.52
CA LEU A 57 22.37 -18.02 1.23
C LEU A 57 22.14 -17.89 2.73
N ILE A 58 21.17 -17.10 3.16
CA ILE A 58 20.78 -16.94 4.57
C ILE A 58 20.26 -18.27 5.14
N ASP A 59 19.44 -18.99 4.39
CA ASP A 59 18.86 -20.28 4.83
C ASP A 59 19.94 -21.35 5.14
N ARG A 60 21.10 -21.25 4.49
CA ARG A 60 22.25 -22.14 4.76
C ARG A 60 23.04 -21.79 6.02
N PHE A 61 22.77 -20.66 6.64
CA PHE A 61 23.45 -20.28 7.87
C PHE A 61 23.01 -21.18 9.04
N PRO A 62 23.89 -21.45 10.02
CA PRO A 62 23.45 -22.01 11.29
C PRO A 62 22.41 -21.09 11.95
N ASN A 63 21.52 -21.65 12.78
CA ASN A 63 20.46 -20.89 13.44
C ASN A 63 20.93 -19.62 14.18
N SER A 64 22.14 -19.61 14.72
CA SER A 64 22.75 -18.41 15.34
C SER A 64 23.10 -17.36 14.29
N GLY A 65 23.68 -17.77 13.16
CA GLY A 65 24.04 -16.88 12.06
C GLY A 65 22.80 -16.31 11.38
N GLN A 66 21.74 -17.12 11.17
CA GLN A 66 20.46 -16.62 10.65
C GLN A 66 19.90 -15.52 11.55
N ARG A 67 19.83 -15.74 12.86
CA ARG A 67 19.32 -14.73 13.82
C ARG A 67 20.13 -13.46 13.79
N GLN A 68 21.47 -13.57 13.71
CA GLN A 68 22.35 -12.39 13.61
C GLN A 68 22.10 -11.63 12.31
N ALA A 69 22.03 -12.31 11.17
CA ALA A 69 21.76 -11.70 9.87
C ALA A 69 20.39 -11.01 9.85
N LEU A 70 19.34 -11.64 10.40
CA LEU A 70 18.01 -11.05 10.48
C LEU A 70 17.97 -9.83 11.42
N ALA A 71 18.67 -9.86 12.54
CA ALA A 71 18.80 -8.71 13.45
C ALA A 71 19.51 -7.54 12.76
N CYS A 72 20.57 -7.81 12.00
CA CYS A 72 21.25 -6.80 11.19
C CYS A 72 20.33 -6.22 10.11
N LEU A 73 19.54 -7.07 9.44
CA LEU A 73 18.53 -6.59 8.47
C LEU A 73 17.46 -5.72 9.12
N GLU A 74 16.98 -6.07 10.31
CA GLU A 74 16.06 -5.22 11.07
C GLU A 74 16.73 -3.87 11.44
N HIS A 75 18.02 -3.88 11.71
CA HIS A 75 18.78 -2.64 11.92
C HIS A 75 18.84 -1.79 10.66
N VAL A 76 19.17 -2.39 9.50
CA VAL A 76 19.14 -1.71 8.18
C VAL A 76 17.72 -1.17 7.88
N GLY A 77 16.70 -1.99 8.09
CA GLY A 77 15.31 -1.61 7.89
C GLY A 77 14.84 -0.46 8.80
N LYS A 78 15.50 -0.24 9.93
CA LYS A 78 15.17 0.82 10.88
C LYS A 78 16.01 2.08 10.71
N ARG A 79 17.28 1.96 10.33
CA ARG A 79 18.29 3.04 10.37
C ARG A 79 18.82 3.42 9.00
N GLY A 80 18.62 2.57 7.99
CA GLY A 80 19.11 2.79 6.64
C GLY A 80 18.45 3.98 5.94
N THR A 81 18.99 4.32 4.78
CA THR A 81 18.36 5.28 3.86
C THR A 81 16.97 4.77 3.43
N PRO A 82 16.12 5.61 2.86
CA PRO A 82 14.84 5.16 2.30
C PRO A 82 15.02 4.01 1.30
N GLU A 83 16.07 4.03 0.48
CA GLU A 83 16.41 2.98 -0.47
C GLU A 83 16.78 1.66 0.22
N ALA A 84 17.65 1.70 1.22
CA ALA A 84 18.06 0.53 1.99
C ALA A 84 16.87 -0.10 2.75
N ARG A 85 15.99 0.73 3.30
CA ARG A 85 14.75 0.29 3.98
C ARG A 85 13.77 -0.34 2.99
N ALA A 86 13.57 0.26 1.82
CA ALA A 86 12.75 -0.31 0.76
C ALA A 86 13.31 -1.66 0.27
N ASN A 87 14.63 -1.77 0.11
CA ASN A 87 15.31 -3.02 -0.26
C ASN A 87 15.13 -4.11 0.79
N THR A 88 15.27 -3.76 2.07
CA THR A 88 15.03 -4.68 3.19
C THR A 88 13.57 -5.16 3.19
N PHE A 89 12.63 -4.27 2.93
CA PHE A 89 11.21 -4.60 2.84
C PHE A 89 10.90 -5.48 1.61
N ALA A 90 11.49 -5.18 0.44
CA ALA A 90 11.37 -6.03 -0.75
C ALA A 90 11.84 -7.45 -0.49
N TYR A 91 12.99 -7.60 0.19
CA TYR A 91 13.46 -8.91 0.61
C TYR A 91 12.48 -9.61 1.56
N ALA A 92 11.98 -8.90 2.59
CA ALA A 92 11.04 -9.48 3.55
C ALA A 92 9.77 -10.01 2.85
N LEU A 93 9.20 -9.24 1.92
CA LEU A 93 8.04 -9.67 1.13
C LEU A 93 8.36 -10.93 0.31
N ARG A 94 9.52 -10.93 -0.37
CA ARG A 94 9.92 -12.06 -1.22
C ARG A 94 10.18 -13.34 -0.43
N ALA A 95 10.78 -13.20 0.75
CA ALA A 95 11.07 -14.32 1.64
C ALA A 95 9.78 -14.89 2.28
N LEU A 96 8.84 -14.01 2.66
CA LEU A 96 7.52 -14.41 3.14
C LEU A 96 6.74 -15.26 2.11
N GLU A 97 6.80 -14.91 0.82
CA GLU A 97 6.12 -15.68 -0.23
C GLU A 97 6.65 -17.10 -0.38
N ARG A 98 7.87 -17.38 0.07
CA ARG A 98 8.60 -18.63 -0.13
C ARG A 98 8.98 -19.33 1.15
N ASP A 99 8.51 -18.85 2.29
CA ASP A 99 8.81 -19.39 3.62
C ASP A 99 10.31 -19.44 3.96
N TYR A 100 11.06 -18.43 3.51
CA TYR A 100 12.45 -18.22 3.87
C TYR A 100 12.58 -17.35 5.14
N PRO A 101 13.73 -17.46 5.86
CA PRO A 101 14.03 -16.55 6.96
C PRO A 101 14.00 -15.09 6.50
N HIS A 102 13.29 -14.24 7.25
CA HIS A 102 13.11 -12.82 6.89
C HIS A 102 13.07 -11.92 8.14
N PRO A 103 13.47 -10.64 8.02
CA PRO A 103 13.23 -9.66 9.05
C PRO A 103 11.72 -9.45 9.23
N ARG A 104 11.30 -9.08 10.43
CA ARG A 104 9.89 -8.76 10.68
C ARG A 104 9.50 -7.50 9.91
N PRO A 105 8.46 -7.53 9.06
CA PRO A 105 8.02 -6.33 8.34
C PRO A 105 7.67 -5.16 9.27
N THR A 106 7.13 -5.45 10.46
CA THR A 106 6.81 -4.45 11.50
C THR A 106 8.04 -3.77 12.12
N ALA A 107 9.24 -4.30 11.94
CA ALA A 107 10.49 -3.70 12.41
C ALA A 107 11.10 -2.71 11.42
N ILE A 108 10.52 -2.58 10.22
CA ILE A 108 11.05 -1.74 9.13
C ILE A 108 10.36 -0.38 9.14
N ASP A 109 11.13 0.68 9.12
CA ASP A 109 10.64 2.06 8.97
C ASP A 109 10.50 2.38 7.47
N LEU A 110 9.27 2.50 6.99
CA LEU A 110 8.97 2.80 5.60
C LEU A 110 8.73 4.30 5.33
N SER A 111 9.04 5.18 6.31
CA SER A 111 8.89 6.62 6.13
C SER A 111 9.74 7.14 4.98
N GLY A 112 9.13 7.92 4.09
CA GLY A 112 9.79 8.52 2.93
C GLY A 112 10.26 7.54 1.85
N THR A 113 9.95 6.24 1.96
CA THR A 113 10.34 5.24 0.95
C THR A 113 9.52 5.39 -0.33
N ASP A 114 10.10 4.98 -1.45
CA ASP A 114 9.41 4.92 -2.74
C ASP A 114 8.94 3.48 -3.02
N LEU A 115 7.65 3.25 -2.84
CA LEU A 115 6.98 1.95 -3.04
C LEU A 115 5.97 2.00 -4.19
N ARG A 116 6.07 3.00 -5.08
CA ARG A 116 5.11 3.19 -6.17
C ARG A 116 5.00 1.96 -7.08
N GLY A 117 3.77 1.59 -7.38
CA GLY A 117 3.45 0.45 -8.25
C GLY A 117 3.73 -0.92 -7.63
N TRP A 118 4.09 -1.00 -6.36
CA TRP A 118 4.33 -2.29 -5.71
C TRP A 118 3.02 -3.05 -5.47
N THR A 119 3.15 -4.38 -5.44
CA THR A 119 2.12 -5.27 -4.91
C THR A 119 2.57 -5.79 -3.55
N ILE A 120 1.77 -5.56 -2.52
CA ILE A 120 2.08 -5.94 -1.13
C ILE A 120 0.98 -6.88 -0.63
N GLY A 121 1.39 -8.10 -0.26
CA GLY A 121 0.48 -9.13 0.20
C GLY A 121 -0.33 -9.83 -0.91
N SER A 122 -0.98 -10.90 -0.55
CA SER A 122 -1.83 -11.71 -1.43
C SER A 122 -2.78 -12.57 -0.59
N GLU A 123 -3.72 -13.29 -1.21
CA GLU A 123 -4.57 -14.27 -0.49
C GLU A 123 -3.77 -15.34 0.25
N LYS A 124 -2.58 -15.67 -0.24
CA LYS A 124 -1.70 -16.70 0.35
C LYS A 124 -0.69 -16.12 1.33
N THR A 125 -0.29 -14.87 1.12
CA THR A 125 0.76 -14.21 1.90
C THR A 125 0.17 -13.00 2.61
N HIS A 126 -0.18 -13.18 3.86
CA HIS A 126 -0.63 -12.11 4.73
C HIS A 126 0.59 -11.37 5.28
N VAL A 127 0.60 -10.06 5.15
CA VAL A 127 1.70 -9.22 5.63
C VAL A 127 1.20 -8.40 6.82
N ASP A 128 1.95 -8.44 7.93
CA ASP A 128 1.68 -7.61 9.08
C ASP A 128 2.56 -6.36 9.03
N LEU A 129 1.93 -5.20 8.86
CA LEU A 129 2.51 -3.86 8.90
C LEU A 129 1.89 -3.02 10.02
N SER A 130 1.36 -3.67 11.06
CA SER A 130 0.74 -2.97 12.17
C SER A 130 1.74 -2.07 12.88
N GLY A 131 1.38 -0.80 13.06
CA GLY A 131 2.21 0.23 13.70
C GLY A 131 3.44 0.66 12.88
N VAL A 132 3.57 0.24 11.61
CA VAL A 132 4.71 0.61 10.76
C VAL A 132 4.66 2.10 10.43
N PRO A 133 5.79 2.83 10.57
CA PRO A 133 5.92 4.20 10.08
C PRO A 133 5.93 4.21 8.54
N LEU A 134 4.99 4.96 7.95
CA LEU A 134 4.85 5.21 6.51
C LEU A 134 4.80 6.71 6.23
N THR A 135 5.20 7.54 7.20
CA THR A 135 5.12 9.00 7.09
C THR A 135 5.82 9.52 5.85
N GLY A 136 5.10 10.22 4.98
CA GLY A 136 5.66 10.75 3.73
C GLY A 136 6.09 9.69 2.71
N ALA A 137 5.75 8.41 2.89
CA ALA A 137 6.02 7.36 1.91
C ALA A 137 5.25 7.59 0.61
N ARG A 138 5.79 7.08 -0.50
CA ARG A 138 5.18 7.14 -1.82
C ARG A 138 4.62 5.78 -2.18
N LEU A 139 3.30 5.66 -2.15
CA LEU A 139 2.53 4.45 -2.41
C LEU A 139 1.58 4.64 -3.61
N ASP A 140 1.91 5.57 -4.53
CA ASP A 140 1.07 5.80 -5.69
C ASP A 140 1.01 4.55 -6.57
N ASP A 141 -0.17 4.23 -7.09
CA ASP A 141 -0.41 3.06 -7.94
C ASP A 141 -0.08 1.70 -7.28
N THR A 142 0.06 1.64 -5.95
CA THR A 142 0.29 0.38 -5.23
C THR A 142 -0.96 -0.48 -5.17
N HIS A 143 -0.76 -1.80 -5.07
CA HIS A 143 -1.82 -2.77 -4.83
C HIS A 143 -1.54 -3.50 -3.50
N ILE A 144 -2.32 -3.21 -2.47
CA ILE A 144 -2.14 -3.70 -1.10
C ILE A 144 -3.30 -4.64 -0.78
N ARG A 145 -2.99 -5.92 -0.54
CA ARG A 145 -3.99 -6.96 -0.36
C ARG A 145 -3.70 -7.82 0.85
N HIS A 146 -4.74 -8.11 1.66
CA HIS A 146 -4.63 -8.98 2.83
C HIS A 146 -3.51 -8.56 3.79
N VAL A 147 -3.39 -7.24 4.02
CA VAL A 147 -2.37 -6.62 4.86
C VAL A 147 -3.01 -6.06 6.13
N LEU A 148 -2.35 -6.28 7.26
CA LEU A 148 -2.67 -5.61 8.51
C LEU A 148 -1.87 -4.30 8.58
N LEU A 149 -2.57 -3.19 8.66
CA LEU A 149 -2.03 -1.83 8.79
C LEU A 149 -2.58 -1.12 10.03
N ASP A 150 -2.97 -1.92 11.03
CA ASP A 150 -3.54 -1.38 12.25
C ASP A 150 -2.55 -0.46 12.94
N ARG A 151 -2.98 0.76 13.27
CA ARG A 151 -2.14 1.80 13.88
C ARG A 151 -0.91 2.20 13.04
N ALA A 152 -0.85 1.85 11.76
CA ALA A 152 0.21 2.35 10.88
C ALA A 152 0.14 3.88 10.78
N ASP A 153 1.31 4.52 10.75
CA ASP A 153 1.39 5.98 10.63
C ASP A 153 1.74 6.38 9.19
N ALA A 154 0.71 6.70 8.41
CA ALA A 154 0.82 7.11 7.01
C ALA A 154 0.57 8.63 6.83
N ALA A 155 0.87 9.43 7.87
CA ALA A 155 0.72 10.87 7.79
C ALA A 155 1.52 11.46 6.62
N GLY A 156 0.89 12.32 5.81
CA GLY A 156 1.52 12.96 4.66
C GLY A 156 1.95 12.01 3.54
N ALA A 157 1.60 10.73 3.59
CA ALA A 157 1.95 9.77 2.55
C ALA A 157 1.18 10.03 1.25
N SER A 158 1.80 9.73 0.10
CA SER A 158 1.11 9.75 -1.20
C SER A 158 0.64 8.36 -1.57
N MET A 159 -0.67 8.20 -1.79
CA MET A 159 -1.32 6.93 -2.13
C MET A 159 -2.24 7.09 -3.33
N GLN A 160 -1.90 8.00 -4.25
CA GLN A 160 -2.74 8.28 -5.39
C GLN A 160 -2.97 7.02 -6.22
N ARG A 161 -4.25 6.73 -6.54
CA ARG A 161 -4.65 5.55 -7.32
C ARG A 161 -4.23 4.20 -6.71
N ALA A 162 -3.88 4.20 -5.42
CA ALA A 162 -3.60 2.96 -4.72
C ALA A 162 -4.89 2.14 -4.53
N LEU A 163 -4.75 0.82 -4.49
CA LEU A 163 -5.86 -0.10 -4.24
C LEU A 163 -5.57 -0.89 -2.96
N PHE A 164 -6.43 -0.73 -1.96
CA PHE A 164 -6.42 -1.52 -0.74
C PHE A 164 -7.56 -2.53 -0.81
N GLU A 165 -7.25 -3.83 -0.69
CA GLU A 165 -8.23 -4.91 -0.71
C GLU A 165 -8.06 -5.84 0.49
N HIS A 166 -9.16 -6.08 1.21
CA HIS A 166 -9.17 -6.98 2.37
C HIS A 166 -8.10 -6.63 3.43
N CYS A 167 -7.92 -5.32 3.69
CA CYS A 167 -6.95 -4.81 4.64
C CYS A 167 -7.62 -4.40 5.95
N SER A 168 -6.90 -4.58 7.07
CA SER A 168 -7.23 -3.93 8.33
C SER A 168 -6.44 -2.64 8.45
N LEU A 169 -7.14 -1.53 8.69
CA LEU A 169 -6.60 -0.18 8.81
C LEU A 169 -7.06 0.46 10.12
N THR A 170 -7.36 -0.37 11.12
CA THR A 170 -7.92 0.05 12.40
C THR A 170 -6.98 1.00 13.12
N ASN A 171 -7.47 2.20 13.46
CA ASN A 171 -6.69 3.27 14.08
C ASN A 171 -5.47 3.73 13.26
N ALA A 172 -5.41 3.46 11.97
CA ALA A 172 -4.35 3.96 11.10
C ALA A 172 -4.44 5.49 10.94
N ASN A 173 -3.29 6.15 10.85
CA ASN A 173 -3.19 7.60 10.72
C ASN A 173 -2.92 7.98 9.26
N PHE A 174 -3.90 8.59 8.58
CA PHE A 174 -3.76 9.12 7.22
C PHE A 174 -3.81 10.66 7.20
N THR A 175 -3.55 11.32 8.33
CA THR A 175 -3.57 12.79 8.39
C THR A 175 -2.70 13.38 7.30
N ASP A 176 -3.20 14.39 6.56
CA ASP A 176 -2.52 15.04 5.44
C ASP A 176 -2.16 14.12 4.25
N ALA A 177 -2.58 12.86 4.24
CA ALA A 177 -2.26 11.95 3.16
C ALA A 177 -2.97 12.32 1.84
N ASN A 178 -2.32 12.05 0.71
CA ASN A 178 -2.92 12.19 -0.60
C ASN A 178 -3.54 10.86 -1.06
N LEU A 179 -4.86 10.77 -0.94
CA LEU A 179 -5.66 9.61 -1.30
C LEU A 179 -6.40 9.79 -2.64
N ALA A 180 -5.98 10.73 -3.50
CA ALA A 180 -6.68 11.01 -4.75
C ALA A 180 -6.78 9.77 -5.65
N GLY A 181 -8.00 9.33 -5.96
CA GLY A 181 -8.27 8.14 -6.76
C GLY A 181 -8.00 6.82 -6.05
N THR A 182 -7.67 6.83 -4.77
CA THR A 182 -7.47 5.61 -3.96
C THR A 182 -8.79 4.84 -3.82
N ILE A 183 -8.71 3.52 -3.85
CA ILE A 183 -9.85 2.64 -3.64
C ILE A 183 -9.58 1.77 -2.40
N PHE A 184 -10.48 1.85 -1.43
CA PHE A 184 -10.53 0.94 -0.29
C PHE A 184 -11.67 -0.05 -0.52
N ARG A 185 -11.35 -1.33 -0.66
CA ARG A 185 -12.34 -2.40 -0.91
C ARG A 185 -12.25 -3.47 0.16
N HIS A 186 -13.37 -3.79 0.80
CA HIS A 186 -13.44 -4.77 1.89
C HIS A 186 -12.42 -4.51 3.01
N CYS A 187 -12.21 -3.23 3.35
CA CYS A 187 -11.27 -2.80 4.38
C CYS A 187 -12.01 -2.45 5.67
N ASP A 188 -11.34 -2.64 6.82
CA ASP A 188 -11.78 -2.12 8.10
C ASP A 188 -11.03 -0.82 8.41
N LEU A 189 -11.77 0.28 8.59
CA LEU A 189 -11.26 1.62 8.84
C LEU A 189 -11.61 2.13 10.26
N GLU A 190 -12.01 1.24 11.18
CA GLU A 190 -12.43 1.64 12.52
C GLU A 190 -11.37 2.48 13.21
N GLY A 191 -11.77 3.67 13.69
CA GLY A 191 -10.90 4.59 14.40
C GLY A 191 -9.77 5.22 13.58
N SER A 192 -9.66 4.95 12.27
CA SER A 192 -8.63 5.56 11.42
C SER A 192 -8.83 7.07 11.31
N SER A 193 -7.73 7.84 11.20
CA SER A 193 -7.78 9.30 10.98
C SER A 193 -7.67 9.61 9.49
N LEU A 194 -8.68 10.29 8.96
CA LEU A 194 -8.67 10.84 7.59
C LEU A 194 -8.65 12.38 7.62
N THR A 195 -8.11 12.98 8.68
CA THR A 195 -8.05 14.43 8.86
C THR A 195 -7.18 15.05 7.78
N GLU A 196 -7.66 16.14 7.16
CA GLU A 196 -6.95 16.94 6.15
C GLU A 196 -6.46 16.16 4.92
N THR A 197 -6.96 14.95 4.68
CA THR A 197 -6.59 14.14 3.52
C THR A 197 -7.12 14.72 2.21
N HIS A 198 -6.31 14.60 1.15
CA HIS A 198 -6.73 14.91 -0.22
C HIS A 198 -7.45 13.70 -0.82
N ARG A 199 -8.81 13.76 -0.90
CA ARG A 199 -9.68 12.61 -1.24
C ARG A 199 -10.40 12.76 -2.58
N HIS A 200 -9.86 13.49 -3.54
CA HIS A 200 -10.51 13.60 -4.84
C HIS A 200 -10.65 12.22 -5.52
N ARG A 201 -11.88 11.81 -5.83
CA ARG A 201 -12.22 10.48 -6.41
C ARG A 201 -11.80 9.26 -5.56
N THR A 202 -11.56 9.43 -4.27
CA THR A 202 -11.37 8.29 -3.37
C THR A 202 -12.67 7.50 -3.24
N GLN A 203 -12.57 6.18 -3.28
CA GLN A 203 -13.72 5.28 -3.17
C GLN A 203 -13.58 4.37 -1.96
N PHE A 204 -14.69 4.14 -1.27
CA PHE A 204 -14.80 3.21 -0.15
C PHE A 204 -15.88 2.19 -0.50
N LEU A 205 -15.47 0.97 -0.84
CA LEU A 205 -16.34 -0.09 -1.34
C LEU A 205 -16.38 -1.24 -0.33
N HIS A 206 -17.56 -1.54 0.21
CA HIS A 206 -17.75 -2.59 1.22
C HIS A 206 -16.80 -2.48 2.43
N THR A 207 -16.51 -1.24 2.84
CA THR A 207 -15.67 -0.97 4.00
C THR A 207 -16.50 -1.03 5.28
N THR A 208 -15.84 -1.37 6.40
CA THR A 208 -16.41 -1.35 7.75
C THR A 208 -15.70 -0.31 8.61
N GLY A 209 -16.28 -0.03 9.78
CA GLY A 209 -15.71 0.90 10.74
C GLY A 209 -16.09 2.37 10.50
N THR A 210 -15.80 3.19 11.52
CA THR A 210 -16.04 4.63 11.54
C THR A 210 -14.72 5.37 11.72
N PRO A 211 -14.14 5.98 10.66
CA PRO A 211 -12.95 6.82 10.83
C PRO A 211 -13.22 8.00 11.74
N GLN A 212 -12.21 8.36 12.52
CA GLN A 212 -12.24 9.58 13.30
C GLN A 212 -12.07 10.78 12.38
N GLN A 213 -12.97 11.76 12.52
CA GLN A 213 -12.97 13.06 11.84
C GLN A 213 -12.85 13.05 10.30
N LEU A 214 -13.99 13.09 9.68
CA LEU A 214 -14.14 13.58 8.30
C LEU A 214 -14.17 15.13 8.24
N SER A 215 -13.50 15.82 9.15
CA SER A 215 -13.45 17.28 9.16
C SER A 215 -12.26 17.77 8.36
N GLY A 216 -12.50 18.50 7.32
CA GLY A 216 -11.49 19.16 6.50
C GLY A 216 -11.69 18.96 5.01
N THR A 217 -12.48 19.84 4.44
CA THR A 217 -12.44 20.37 3.09
C THR A 217 -12.48 19.50 1.85
N LEU A 218 -13.48 19.87 1.05
CA LEU A 218 -13.74 19.62 -0.37
C LEU A 218 -14.48 18.34 -0.72
N ALA A 219 -15.34 17.85 0.16
CA ALA A 219 -16.67 17.48 -0.29
C ALA A 219 -17.58 18.65 0.10
N ALA A 220 -18.32 19.21 -0.84
CA ALA A 220 -19.44 20.09 -0.49
C ALA A 220 -20.22 19.41 0.65
N PRO A 221 -20.65 20.14 1.69
CA PRO A 221 -21.37 19.54 2.77
C PRO A 221 -22.60 18.88 2.17
N LEU A 222 -22.66 17.56 2.23
CA LEU A 222 -23.92 16.87 2.19
C LEU A 222 -24.62 17.30 3.49
N ALA A 223 -25.33 18.41 3.36
CA ALA A 223 -26.10 18.96 4.44
C ALA A 223 -27.12 17.94 4.88
N GLY A 224 -26.99 17.49 6.07
CA GLY A 224 -27.97 16.72 6.81
C GLY A 224 -27.77 15.21 6.78
N HIS A 225 -27.10 14.71 7.60
CA HIS A 225 -26.96 13.76 8.17
C HIS A 225 -26.80 12.91 9.09
N HIS A 226 -26.63 11.83 9.27
CA HIS A 226 -26.33 10.83 10.26
C HIS A 226 -24.82 10.57 10.32
N PRO A 227 -24.24 10.20 11.52
CA PRO A 227 -22.81 9.91 11.65
C PRO A 227 -22.41 8.88 10.62
N ALA A 228 -21.41 9.27 9.85
CA ALA A 228 -20.99 8.67 8.63
C ALA A 228 -20.88 7.15 8.66
N ARG A 229 -21.80 6.49 8.05
CA ARG A 229 -21.46 5.26 7.34
C ARG A 229 -20.62 5.68 6.15
N ILE A 230 -19.32 5.40 6.20
CA ILE A 230 -18.49 5.45 5.02
C ILE A 230 -19.13 4.49 4.04
N CYS A 231 -19.38 4.98 2.84
CA CYS A 231 -20.24 4.34 1.87
C CYS A 231 -19.82 2.91 1.59
N ALA A 232 -20.38 1.96 2.30
CA ALA A 232 -20.78 0.73 1.66
C ALA A 232 -21.72 1.13 0.51
N GLU A 233 -21.71 0.46 -0.63
CA GLU A 233 -22.80 0.55 -1.59
C GLU A 233 -24.09 0.24 -0.83
N THR A 234 -24.70 1.29 -0.28
CA THR A 234 -25.94 1.12 0.49
C THR A 234 -27.11 0.97 -0.44
N GLN A 235 -26.94 1.42 -1.70
CA GLN A 235 -28.01 1.36 -2.67
C GLN A 235 -27.47 1.43 -4.11
N ILE A 236 -27.90 0.49 -4.95
CA ILE A 236 -27.67 0.52 -6.39
C ILE A 236 -28.92 1.13 -7.05
N PHE A 237 -28.73 2.22 -7.80
CA PHE A 237 -29.77 2.84 -8.61
C PHE A 237 -29.72 2.22 -10.02
N GLY A 238 -30.35 1.07 -10.19
CA GLY A 238 -30.37 0.34 -11.46
C GLY A 238 -31.57 0.73 -12.32
N GLY A 239 -31.38 0.78 -13.66
CA GLY A 239 -32.47 1.04 -14.62
C GLY A 239 -32.08 2.01 -15.73
N HIS A 240 -30.88 2.57 -15.72
CA HIS A 240 -30.36 3.31 -16.86
C HIS A 240 -29.79 2.35 -17.90
N SER A 241 -30.08 2.60 -19.18
CA SER A 241 -29.52 1.87 -20.33
C SER A 241 -28.31 2.58 -20.96
N GLY A 242 -28.06 3.84 -20.55
CA GLY A 242 -26.93 4.65 -21.03
C GLY A 242 -26.05 5.16 -19.89
N SER A 243 -24.89 5.70 -20.25
CA SER A 243 -23.96 6.30 -19.29
C SER A 243 -24.59 7.51 -18.59
N ILE A 244 -24.41 7.63 -17.29
CA ILE A 244 -24.85 8.78 -16.51
C ILE A 244 -23.96 9.98 -16.85
N SER A 245 -24.56 11.04 -17.33
CA SER A 245 -23.87 12.30 -17.69
C SER A 245 -23.84 13.31 -16.56
N SER A 246 -24.84 13.25 -15.65
CA SER A 246 -24.95 14.14 -14.50
C SER A 246 -25.75 13.49 -13.39
N ALA A 247 -25.45 13.88 -12.15
CA ALA A 247 -26.23 13.52 -10.97
C ALA A 247 -26.24 14.68 -9.97
N ALA A 248 -27.38 14.88 -9.31
CA ALA A 248 -27.53 15.89 -8.28
C ALA A 248 -28.43 15.38 -7.15
N TRP A 249 -28.15 15.79 -5.93
CA TRP A 249 -29.00 15.55 -4.77
C TRP A 249 -30.06 16.64 -4.64
N SER A 250 -31.25 16.26 -4.16
CA SER A 250 -32.24 17.24 -3.67
C SER A 250 -31.70 17.94 -2.42
N PRO A 251 -32.12 19.18 -2.14
CA PRO A 251 -31.65 19.92 -0.97
C PRO A 251 -31.95 19.26 0.38
N ASP A 252 -33.00 18.43 0.44
CA ASP A 252 -33.40 17.68 1.63
C ASP A 252 -32.68 16.33 1.78
N GLY A 253 -31.84 15.95 0.79
CA GLY A 253 -31.11 14.69 0.76
C GLY A 253 -31.99 13.44 0.56
N ALA A 254 -33.29 13.60 0.25
CA ALA A 254 -34.21 12.50 0.11
C ALA A 254 -34.22 11.89 -1.29
N HIS A 255 -33.78 12.62 -2.29
CA HIS A 255 -33.85 12.21 -3.69
C HIS A 255 -32.53 12.46 -4.43
N ILE A 256 -32.31 11.69 -5.49
CA ILE A 256 -31.21 11.89 -6.44
C ILE A 256 -31.81 12.06 -7.83
N LEU A 257 -31.41 13.12 -8.55
CA LEU A 257 -31.70 13.31 -9.96
C LEU A 257 -30.50 12.82 -10.78
N THR A 258 -30.73 12.00 -11.78
CA THR A 258 -29.71 11.59 -12.75
C THR A 258 -30.16 11.91 -14.17
N GLY A 259 -29.23 12.41 -14.98
CA GLY A 259 -29.39 12.56 -16.41
C GLY A 259 -28.45 11.61 -17.15
N THR A 260 -28.93 11.01 -18.21
CA THR A 260 -28.19 9.94 -18.93
C THR A 260 -28.21 10.13 -20.44
N MET A 261 -27.32 9.44 -21.14
CA MET A 261 -27.22 9.43 -22.58
C MET A 261 -28.32 8.62 -23.28
N ASP A 262 -29.18 7.93 -22.53
CA ASP A 262 -30.41 7.30 -23.05
C ASP A 262 -31.57 8.29 -23.22
N SER A 263 -31.30 9.58 -23.07
CA SER A 263 -32.25 10.70 -23.18
C SER A 263 -33.30 10.70 -22.07
N ALA A 264 -33.04 10.04 -20.96
CA ALA A 264 -33.91 10.03 -19.79
C ALA A 264 -33.27 10.75 -18.60
N ALA A 265 -34.10 11.47 -17.86
CA ALA A 265 -33.76 11.93 -16.53
C ALA A 265 -34.61 11.18 -15.52
N ARG A 266 -33.98 10.71 -14.41
CA ARG A 266 -34.68 9.95 -13.39
C ARG A 266 -34.45 10.53 -12.01
N VAL A 267 -35.54 10.57 -11.22
CA VAL A 267 -35.47 10.92 -9.80
C VAL A 267 -35.63 9.64 -9.00
N TRP A 268 -34.74 9.42 -8.06
CA TRP A 268 -34.66 8.24 -7.23
C TRP A 268 -34.91 8.60 -5.76
N ASP A 269 -35.62 7.77 -5.05
CA ASP A 269 -35.62 7.81 -3.59
C ASP A 269 -34.28 7.32 -3.07
N ALA A 270 -33.56 8.17 -2.38
CA ALA A 270 -32.19 7.90 -1.96
C ALA A 270 -32.07 6.77 -0.93
N ARG A 271 -33.14 6.49 -0.20
CA ARG A 271 -33.19 5.46 0.83
C ARG A 271 -33.50 4.08 0.26
N THR A 272 -34.36 4.02 -0.75
CA THR A 272 -34.87 2.74 -1.30
C THR A 272 -34.25 2.38 -2.65
N GLY A 273 -33.59 3.32 -3.33
CA GLY A 273 -33.04 3.15 -4.68
C GLY A 273 -34.08 3.00 -5.79
N LYS A 274 -35.36 3.22 -5.48
CA LYS A 274 -36.43 3.12 -6.46
C LYS A 274 -36.60 4.43 -7.22
N THR A 275 -36.86 4.32 -8.52
CA THR A 275 -37.25 5.47 -9.34
C THR A 275 -38.59 5.99 -8.85
N THR A 276 -38.64 7.28 -8.54
CA THR A 276 -39.86 8.00 -8.15
C THR A 276 -40.46 8.77 -9.31
N LEU A 277 -39.62 9.20 -10.27
CA LEU A 277 -40.05 9.92 -11.47
C LEU A 277 -39.07 9.61 -12.61
N GLU A 278 -39.62 9.46 -13.81
CA GLU A 278 -38.87 9.37 -15.07
C GLU A 278 -39.37 10.44 -16.04
N LEU A 279 -38.44 11.19 -16.64
CA LEU A 279 -38.69 12.33 -17.52
C LEU A 279 -38.08 12.09 -18.90
#